data_ac8e8b176170138ec16fac40957185f4
#
_entry.id   ac8e8b176170138ec16fac40957185f4
#
_cell.length_a   1.000
_cell.length_b   1.000
_cell.length_c   1.000
_cell.angle_alpha   90.00
_cell.angle_beta   90.00
_cell.angle_gamma   90.00
#
_symmetry.space_group_name_H-M   'P 1'
#
loop_
_entity.id
_entity.type
_entity.pdbx_description
1 polymer ?
#
loop_
_entity_poly.entity_id
_entity_poly.type
_entity_poly.pdbx_seq_one_letter_code
_entity_poly.pdbx_strand_id
1 'polypeptide(L)'
;MNKQTILEIKDLRTYFYVKAGTVKAVDGVTLSLDSGTKMGLVGESGSGKTTMALAMMRMIRPPGTIEGAIILDGIDLLKLNEEEMRRTRLSQLAMIPQGAMNSLNPVMRIDDQITDGMIDHGMNINKKEQKDIVAELLKIVELPTKVGDMFPHELSGGMKQRVCVAIAIAMRPKVLIADEPTSALDVVIQRQVMETITRLAQDMNLSMVLIGHDMGLMAQSVDRLAVMYAGRMSEIADVRDLFADPLHPYTIALIESLPILGNRGVFKGIPGIPPSVINPPPGCPFHNRCPRNMPDICPHVAPPFKEARPGRWVACHLY
;
A
#
# COMPACT_ATOMS: atom_id res chain seq x y z
N MET A 1 -10.10 23.84 4.37
CA MET A 1 -9.59 23.87 2.98
C MET A 1 -9.91 22.53 2.36
N ASN A 2 -10.64 22.48 1.24
CA ASN A 2 -10.82 21.22 0.51
C ASN A 2 -9.46 20.77 -0.02
N LYS A 3 -8.95 19.63 0.49
CA LYS A 3 -7.75 19.02 -0.05
C LYS A 3 -8.06 18.52 -1.47
N GLN A 4 -7.14 18.77 -2.41
CA GLN A 4 -7.27 18.27 -3.78
C GLN A 4 -7.01 16.76 -3.79
N THR A 5 -7.87 15.98 -4.42
CA THR A 5 -7.65 14.55 -4.63
C THR A 5 -6.49 14.35 -5.61
N ILE A 6 -5.46 13.62 -5.18
CA ILE A 6 -4.25 13.36 -5.99
C ILE A 6 -4.29 12.00 -6.68
N LEU A 7 -4.91 11.00 -6.05
CA LEU A 7 -5.09 9.66 -6.62
C LEU A 7 -6.54 9.24 -6.43
N GLU A 8 -7.18 8.82 -7.53
CA GLU A 8 -8.55 8.32 -7.52
C GLU A 8 -8.61 6.96 -8.22
N ILE A 9 -9.17 5.98 -7.56
CA ILE A 9 -9.37 4.63 -8.08
C ILE A 9 -10.88 4.43 -8.20
N LYS A 10 -11.32 4.03 -9.41
CA LYS A 10 -12.75 3.83 -9.72
C LYS A 10 -12.98 2.43 -10.25
N ASP A 11 -13.79 1.66 -9.53
CA ASP A 11 -14.23 0.30 -9.91
C ASP A 11 -13.06 -0.58 -10.41
N LEU A 12 -11.92 -0.50 -9.69
CA LEU A 12 -10.71 -1.23 -10.07
C LEU A 12 -10.94 -2.73 -9.92
N ARG A 13 -10.66 -3.46 -11.01
CA ARG A 13 -10.71 -4.91 -11.06
C ARG A 13 -9.40 -5.45 -11.57
N THR A 14 -8.86 -6.43 -10.86
CA THR A 14 -7.66 -7.17 -11.28
C THR A 14 -7.93 -8.65 -11.13
N TYR A 15 -8.04 -9.32 -12.29
CA TYR A 15 -8.38 -10.73 -12.36
C TYR A 15 -7.25 -11.53 -13.01
N PHE A 16 -7.04 -12.75 -12.53
CA PHE A 16 -6.10 -13.69 -13.12
C PHE A 16 -6.86 -14.91 -13.63
N TYR A 17 -6.70 -15.20 -14.90
CA TYR A 17 -7.34 -16.34 -15.55
C TYR A 17 -6.43 -17.57 -15.48
N VAL A 18 -6.75 -18.48 -14.57
CA VAL A 18 -5.97 -19.71 -14.34
C VAL A 18 -6.81 -20.94 -14.65
N LYS A 19 -6.17 -22.12 -14.80
CA LYS A 19 -6.90 -23.38 -15.10
C LYS A 19 -8.01 -23.71 -14.11
N ALA A 20 -7.86 -23.32 -12.85
CA ALA A 20 -8.84 -23.55 -11.78
C ALA A 20 -10.03 -22.56 -11.79
N GLY A 21 -10.02 -21.53 -12.62
CA GLY A 21 -11.05 -20.50 -12.69
C GLY A 21 -10.49 -19.10 -12.70
N THR A 22 -11.33 -18.10 -12.41
CA THR A 22 -10.94 -16.69 -12.36
C THR A 22 -10.67 -16.28 -10.92
N VAL A 23 -9.43 -15.90 -10.65
CA VAL A 23 -9.00 -15.32 -9.37
C VAL A 23 -9.35 -13.82 -9.39
N LYS A 24 -10.31 -13.40 -8.59
CA LYS A 24 -10.73 -12.00 -8.44
C LYS A 24 -9.93 -11.33 -7.33
N ALA A 25 -8.66 -11.05 -7.62
CA ALA A 25 -7.74 -10.53 -6.61
C ALA A 25 -8.08 -9.11 -6.15
N VAL A 26 -8.63 -8.28 -7.03
CA VAL A 26 -9.25 -6.96 -6.75
C VAL A 26 -10.56 -6.93 -7.50
N ASP A 27 -11.68 -6.65 -6.82
CA ASP A 27 -13.03 -6.80 -7.38
C ASP A 27 -13.90 -5.58 -7.05
N GLY A 28 -13.86 -4.56 -7.90
CA GLY A 28 -14.69 -3.37 -7.80
C GLY A 28 -14.24 -2.39 -6.71
N VAL A 29 -12.94 -2.21 -6.54
CA VAL A 29 -12.39 -1.30 -5.52
C VAL A 29 -12.49 0.16 -5.98
N THR A 30 -13.08 1.00 -5.12
CA THR A 30 -13.13 2.45 -5.30
C THR A 30 -12.59 3.14 -4.05
N LEU A 31 -11.64 4.06 -4.23
CA LEU A 31 -11.11 4.92 -3.17
C LEU A 31 -10.48 6.18 -3.73
N SER A 32 -10.31 7.18 -2.88
CA SER A 32 -9.59 8.42 -3.19
C SER A 32 -8.56 8.74 -2.12
N LEU A 33 -7.43 9.31 -2.55
CA LEU A 33 -6.35 9.80 -1.70
C LEU A 33 -6.16 11.30 -1.98
N ASP A 34 -6.25 12.11 -0.94
CA ASP A 34 -6.02 13.54 -1.04
C ASP A 34 -4.52 13.87 -0.96
N SER A 35 -4.14 15.00 -1.57
CA SER A 35 -2.77 15.49 -1.55
C SER A 35 -2.24 15.65 -0.11
N GLY A 36 -1.02 15.13 0.12
CA GLY A 36 -0.36 15.14 1.42
C GLY A 36 -1.00 14.24 2.48
N THR A 37 -1.96 13.38 2.11
CA THR A 37 -2.61 12.43 3.02
C THR A 37 -1.90 11.07 2.98
N LYS A 38 -1.79 10.43 4.13
CA LYS A 38 -1.26 9.07 4.26
C LYS A 38 -2.42 8.11 4.51
N MET A 39 -2.63 7.17 3.60
CA MET A 39 -3.65 6.13 3.70
C MET A 39 -3.02 4.77 3.96
N GLY A 40 -3.44 4.10 5.01
CA GLY A 40 -3.11 2.70 5.27
C GLY A 40 -4.07 1.77 4.54
N LEU A 41 -3.55 0.74 3.90
CA LEU A 41 -4.32 -0.34 3.31
C LEU A 41 -4.05 -1.63 4.09
N VAL A 42 -5.03 -2.09 4.83
CA VAL A 42 -4.90 -3.23 5.75
C VAL A 42 -5.87 -4.36 5.41
N GLY A 43 -5.59 -5.56 5.92
CA GLY A 43 -6.41 -6.75 5.74
C GLY A 43 -5.59 -8.02 5.84
N GLU A 44 -6.25 -9.18 5.92
CA GLU A 44 -5.58 -10.48 5.98
C GLU A 44 -4.71 -10.74 4.74
N SER A 45 -3.75 -11.68 4.86
CA SER A 45 -2.96 -12.15 3.72
C SER A 45 -3.90 -12.68 2.62
N GLY A 46 -3.57 -12.38 1.36
CA GLY A 46 -4.40 -12.76 0.21
C GLY A 46 -5.65 -11.88 -0.01
N SER A 47 -5.84 -10.79 0.76
CA SER A 47 -6.99 -9.89 0.54
C SER A 47 -6.87 -9.00 -0.71
N GLY A 48 -5.74 -9.02 -1.45
CA GLY A 48 -5.55 -8.31 -2.70
C GLY A 48 -4.73 -7.02 -2.62
N LYS A 49 -4.20 -6.63 -1.46
CA LYS A 49 -3.47 -5.37 -1.22
C LYS A 49 -2.27 -5.16 -2.15
N THR A 50 -1.35 -6.13 -2.18
CA THR A 50 -0.20 -6.09 -3.09
C THR A 50 -0.62 -6.09 -4.56
N THR A 51 -1.67 -6.85 -4.92
CA THR A 51 -2.21 -6.84 -6.28
C THR A 51 -2.74 -5.46 -6.66
N MET A 52 -3.42 -4.79 -5.74
CA MET A 52 -3.88 -3.41 -5.94
C MET A 52 -2.71 -2.44 -6.13
N ALA A 53 -1.63 -2.56 -5.32
CA ALA A 53 -0.42 -1.76 -5.50
C ALA A 53 0.22 -1.97 -6.89
N LEU A 54 0.35 -3.24 -7.31
CA LEU A 54 0.87 -3.57 -8.63
C LEU A 54 -0.03 -3.08 -9.77
N ALA A 55 -1.35 -3.07 -9.57
CA ALA A 55 -2.30 -2.52 -10.54
C ALA A 55 -2.12 -1.00 -10.68
N MET A 56 -1.96 -0.26 -9.57
CA MET A 56 -1.67 1.18 -9.61
C MET A 56 -0.38 1.49 -10.37
N MET A 57 0.63 0.62 -10.27
CA MET A 57 1.89 0.72 -11.01
C MET A 57 1.81 0.18 -12.45
N ARG A 58 0.66 -0.37 -12.89
CA ARG A 58 0.53 -1.14 -14.15
C ARG A 58 1.58 -2.23 -14.30
N MET A 59 1.83 -2.96 -13.23
CA MET A 59 2.82 -4.06 -13.19
C MET A 59 2.18 -5.46 -13.13
N ILE A 60 0.87 -5.55 -13.37
CA ILE A 60 0.18 -6.83 -13.49
C ILE A 60 0.57 -7.49 -14.81
N ARG A 61 1.11 -8.71 -14.72
CA ARG A 61 1.55 -9.48 -15.90
C ARG A 61 0.48 -10.49 -16.34
N PRO A 62 0.42 -10.83 -17.63
CA PRO A 62 -0.41 -11.92 -18.10
C PRO A 62 -0.20 -13.21 -17.27
N PRO A 63 -1.25 -14.00 -16.99
CA PRO A 63 -2.63 -13.89 -17.48
C PRO A 63 -3.53 -12.92 -16.68
N GLY A 64 -2.96 -11.95 -15.97
CA GLY A 64 -3.70 -10.95 -15.23
C GLY A 64 -4.19 -9.80 -16.12
N THR A 65 -5.35 -9.23 -15.77
CA THR A 65 -5.96 -8.07 -16.42
C THR A 65 -6.21 -6.96 -15.40
N ILE A 66 -6.28 -5.71 -15.88
CA ILE A 66 -6.65 -4.55 -15.07
C ILE A 66 -7.82 -3.86 -15.80
N GLU A 67 -8.90 -3.60 -15.07
CA GLU A 67 -10.08 -2.87 -15.56
C GLU A 67 -10.47 -1.79 -14.55
N GLY A 68 -11.26 -0.79 -15.00
CA GLY A 68 -11.65 0.37 -14.20
C GLY A 68 -10.85 1.60 -14.58
N ALA A 69 -10.60 2.50 -13.62
CA ALA A 69 -9.75 3.68 -13.83
C ALA A 69 -8.83 3.93 -12.63
N ILE A 70 -7.62 4.41 -12.91
CA ILE A 70 -6.63 4.85 -11.93
C ILE A 70 -6.17 6.25 -12.34
N ILE A 71 -6.69 7.26 -11.66
CA ILE A 71 -6.48 8.66 -12.02
C ILE A 71 -5.48 9.26 -11.04
N LEU A 72 -4.32 9.64 -11.55
CA LEU A 72 -3.25 10.32 -10.82
C LEU A 72 -3.17 11.77 -11.30
N ASP A 73 -3.44 12.72 -10.42
CA ASP A 73 -3.42 14.16 -10.71
C ASP A 73 -4.19 14.50 -12.01
N GLY A 74 -5.38 13.91 -12.17
CA GLY A 74 -6.28 14.10 -13.32
C GLY A 74 -5.97 13.24 -14.55
N ILE A 75 -4.88 12.45 -14.54
CA ILE A 75 -4.46 11.60 -15.66
C ILE A 75 -4.82 10.13 -15.38
N ASP A 76 -5.58 9.50 -16.27
CA ASP A 76 -5.91 8.08 -16.16
C ASP A 76 -4.71 7.22 -16.62
N LEU A 77 -4.06 6.59 -15.66
CA LEU A 77 -2.86 5.78 -15.89
C LEU A 77 -3.12 4.58 -16.81
N LEU A 78 -4.35 4.05 -16.85
CA LEU A 78 -4.67 2.90 -17.70
C LEU A 78 -4.74 3.28 -19.20
N LYS A 79 -4.87 4.57 -19.51
CA LYS A 79 -4.94 5.09 -20.89
C LYS A 79 -3.57 5.52 -21.43
N LEU A 80 -2.56 5.63 -20.58
CA LEU A 80 -1.21 6.00 -21.01
C LEU A 80 -0.60 4.89 -21.89
N ASN A 81 0.21 5.27 -22.88
CA ASN A 81 1.09 4.31 -23.57
C ASN A 81 2.23 3.87 -22.65
N GLU A 82 3.03 2.88 -23.07
CA GLU A 82 4.10 2.33 -22.21
C GLU A 82 5.21 3.34 -21.89
N GLU A 83 5.56 4.22 -22.84
CA GLU A 83 6.57 5.23 -22.61
C GLU A 83 6.09 6.34 -21.66
N GLU A 84 4.83 6.77 -21.80
CA GLU A 84 4.21 7.71 -20.87
C GLU A 84 4.13 7.11 -19.46
N MET A 85 3.75 5.85 -19.35
CA MET A 85 3.72 5.17 -18.06
C MET A 85 5.11 4.98 -17.47
N ARG A 86 6.13 4.67 -18.29
CA ARG A 86 7.53 4.60 -17.87
C ARG A 86 7.98 5.93 -17.27
N ARG A 87 7.67 7.05 -17.94
CA ARG A 87 7.97 8.39 -17.43
C ARG A 87 7.19 8.77 -16.18
N THR A 88 5.99 8.24 -15.99
CA THR A 88 5.16 8.48 -14.81
C THR A 88 5.70 7.73 -13.58
N ARG A 89 6.17 6.50 -13.78
CA ARG A 89 6.81 5.74 -12.69
C ARG A 89 8.04 6.49 -12.19
N LEU A 90 8.30 6.42 -10.91
CA LEU A 90 9.35 7.10 -10.16
C LEU A 90 9.20 8.63 -10.09
N SER A 91 8.76 9.30 -11.16
CA SER A 91 8.63 10.77 -11.20
C SER A 91 7.32 11.31 -10.61
N GLN A 92 6.21 10.58 -10.76
CA GLN A 92 4.91 10.98 -10.24
C GLN A 92 4.37 9.95 -9.24
N LEU A 93 4.58 8.67 -9.51
CA LEU A 93 4.14 7.54 -8.72
C LEU A 93 5.34 6.60 -8.50
N ALA A 94 5.74 6.43 -7.25
CA ALA A 94 6.82 5.52 -6.88
C ALA A 94 6.33 4.40 -5.97
N MET A 95 7.06 3.29 -5.93
CA MET A 95 6.73 2.14 -5.11
C MET A 95 7.96 1.59 -4.39
N ILE A 96 7.81 1.32 -3.11
CA ILE A 96 8.70 0.45 -2.33
C ILE A 96 8.01 -0.92 -2.30
N PRO A 97 8.48 -1.91 -3.06
CA PRO A 97 7.82 -3.22 -3.12
C PRO A 97 8.10 -4.05 -1.86
N GLN A 98 7.26 -5.05 -1.61
CA GLN A 98 7.49 -6.05 -0.59
C GLN A 98 8.86 -6.74 -0.81
N GLY A 99 9.66 -6.84 0.24
CA GLY A 99 11.01 -7.41 0.13
C GLY A 99 11.99 -6.57 -0.69
N ALA A 100 11.80 -5.25 -0.76
CA ALA A 100 12.62 -4.31 -1.54
C ALA A 100 14.14 -4.47 -1.35
N MET A 101 14.57 -4.89 -0.15
CA MET A 101 15.99 -5.17 0.13
C MET A 101 16.62 -6.20 -0.82
N ASN A 102 15.81 -7.12 -1.37
CA ASN A 102 16.26 -8.15 -2.30
C ASN A 102 16.27 -7.67 -3.76
N SER A 103 15.73 -6.49 -4.03
CA SER A 103 15.72 -5.89 -5.37
C SER A 103 17.00 -5.12 -5.68
N LEU A 104 17.83 -4.82 -4.67
CA LEU A 104 19.12 -4.16 -4.88
C LEU A 104 20.06 -5.08 -5.65
N ASN A 105 20.69 -4.54 -6.70
CA ASN A 105 21.66 -5.27 -7.52
C ASN A 105 22.96 -5.47 -6.71
N PRO A 106 23.34 -6.72 -6.39
CA PRO A 106 24.47 -6.99 -5.51
C PRO A 106 25.84 -6.60 -6.08
N VAL A 107 25.94 -6.39 -7.39
CA VAL A 107 27.20 -6.06 -8.09
C VAL A 107 27.28 -4.58 -8.51
N MET A 108 26.28 -3.77 -8.15
CA MET A 108 26.29 -2.31 -8.36
C MET A 108 26.47 -1.56 -7.05
N ARG A 109 27.18 -0.44 -7.06
CA ARG A 109 27.27 0.45 -5.91
C ARG A 109 25.95 1.15 -5.64
N ILE A 110 25.77 1.61 -4.41
CA ILE A 110 24.53 2.25 -3.98
C ILE A 110 24.31 3.59 -4.70
N ASP A 111 25.35 4.37 -4.93
CA ASP A 111 25.26 5.64 -5.67
C ASP A 111 24.73 5.44 -7.09
N ASP A 112 25.24 4.44 -7.80
CA ASP A 112 24.77 4.09 -9.14
C ASP A 112 23.30 3.66 -9.11
N GLN A 113 22.88 2.82 -8.16
CA GLN A 113 21.50 2.36 -8.05
C GLN A 113 20.50 3.48 -7.70
N ILE A 114 20.92 4.46 -6.88
CA ILE A 114 20.07 5.61 -6.52
C ILE A 114 19.84 6.51 -7.76
N THR A 115 20.86 6.68 -8.60
CA THR A 115 20.77 7.60 -9.75
C THR A 115 20.34 6.93 -11.06
N ASP A 116 20.38 5.60 -11.15
CA ASP A 116 20.02 4.81 -12.33
C ASP A 116 18.63 5.19 -12.88
N GLY A 117 17.63 5.21 -12.02
CA GLY A 117 16.28 5.62 -12.41
C GLY A 117 16.16 7.07 -12.89
N MET A 118 16.99 7.98 -12.36
CA MET A 118 17.04 9.39 -12.81
C MET A 118 17.65 9.49 -14.21
N ILE A 119 18.72 8.72 -14.45
CA ILE A 119 19.37 8.65 -15.76
C ILE A 119 18.43 8.06 -16.81
N ASP A 120 17.71 6.99 -16.47
CA ASP A 120 16.69 6.39 -17.31
C ASP A 120 15.55 7.35 -17.67
N HIS A 121 15.30 8.35 -16.83
CA HIS A 121 14.34 9.43 -17.10
C HIS A 121 14.96 10.59 -17.91
N GLY A 122 16.20 10.43 -18.41
CA GLY A 122 16.87 11.37 -19.28
C GLY A 122 17.62 12.49 -18.54
N MET A 123 17.86 12.37 -17.25
CA MET A 123 18.70 13.30 -16.52
C MET A 123 20.18 13.04 -16.87
N ASN A 124 20.87 14.08 -17.35
CA ASN A 124 22.30 13.99 -17.62
C ASN A 124 23.05 14.37 -16.34
N ILE A 125 23.49 13.36 -15.58
CA ILE A 125 24.12 13.52 -14.27
C ILE A 125 25.61 13.20 -14.39
N ASN A 126 26.48 14.18 -14.14
CA ASN A 126 27.92 13.94 -14.06
C ASN A 126 28.29 13.37 -12.67
N LYS A 127 29.55 12.85 -12.54
CA LYS A 127 29.99 12.19 -11.30
C LYS A 127 29.97 13.09 -10.06
N LYS A 128 30.13 14.40 -10.20
CA LYS A 128 30.07 15.33 -9.07
C LYS A 128 28.63 15.53 -8.64
N GLU A 129 27.74 15.80 -9.58
CA GLU A 129 26.31 15.91 -9.35
C GLU A 129 25.71 14.63 -8.75
N GLN A 130 26.15 13.46 -9.23
CA GLN A 130 25.75 12.16 -8.66
C GLN A 130 26.09 12.11 -7.17
N LYS A 131 27.31 12.46 -6.77
CA LYS A 131 27.72 12.45 -5.36
C LYS A 131 26.91 13.42 -4.52
N ASP A 132 26.63 14.61 -5.02
CA ASP A 132 25.86 15.62 -4.30
C ASP A 132 24.40 15.16 -4.11
N ILE A 133 23.75 14.63 -5.16
CA ILE A 133 22.40 14.08 -5.12
C ILE A 133 22.32 12.89 -4.14
N VAL A 134 23.24 11.95 -4.26
CA VAL A 134 23.29 10.77 -3.40
C VAL A 134 23.50 11.15 -1.94
N ALA A 135 24.41 12.11 -1.68
CA ALA A 135 24.66 12.61 -0.32
C ALA A 135 23.40 13.24 0.30
N GLU A 136 22.65 14.03 -0.49
CA GLU A 136 21.37 14.61 -0.04
C GLU A 136 20.35 13.50 0.27
N LEU A 137 20.13 12.56 -0.66
CA LEU A 137 19.15 11.48 -0.50
C LEU A 137 19.50 10.56 0.68
N LEU A 138 20.77 10.18 0.84
CA LEU A 138 21.21 9.37 1.98
C LEU A 138 21.01 10.10 3.31
N LYS A 139 21.27 11.41 3.36
CA LYS A 139 21.01 12.23 4.56
C LYS A 139 19.51 12.25 4.89
N ILE A 140 18.66 12.40 3.89
CA ILE A 140 17.19 12.39 4.04
C ILE A 140 16.72 11.08 4.70
N VAL A 141 17.30 9.94 4.31
CA VAL A 141 16.97 8.62 4.89
C VAL A 141 17.85 8.24 6.09
N GLU A 142 18.55 9.19 6.68
CA GLU A 142 19.42 9.02 7.87
C GLU A 142 20.53 7.97 7.69
N LEU A 143 21.14 7.95 6.51
CA LEU A 143 22.31 7.15 6.23
C LEU A 143 23.57 8.01 6.07
N PRO A 144 24.73 7.54 6.53
CA PRO A 144 26.00 8.22 6.24
C PRO A 144 26.29 8.28 4.74
N THR A 145 26.84 9.38 4.25
CA THR A 145 27.13 9.58 2.82
C THR A 145 28.07 8.52 2.22
N LYS A 146 28.98 7.96 3.04
CA LYS A 146 29.86 6.85 2.63
C LYS A 146 29.11 5.60 2.13
N VAL A 147 27.82 5.46 2.48
CA VAL A 147 26.99 4.35 2.01
C VAL A 147 26.85 4.35 0.49
N GLY A 148 26.93 5.51 -0.17
CA GLY A 148 26.92 5.61 -1.63
C GLY A 148 28.02 4.78 -2.30
N ASP A 149 29.20 4.75 -1.73
CA ASP A 149 30.35 4.00 -2.27
C ASP A 149 30.32 2.49 -1.95
N MET A 150 29.36 2.02 -1.14
CA MET A 150 29.24 0.62 -0.69
C MET A 150 28.39 -0.21 -1.66
N PHE A 151 28.53 -1.54 -1.52
CA PHE A 151 27.68 -2.52 -2.19
C PHE A 151 26.57 -3.01 -1.25
N PRO A 152 25.44 -3.54 -1.76
CA PRO A 152 24.35 -4.03 -0.93
C PRO A 152 24.76 -5.06 0.13
N HIS A 153 25.71 -5.94 -0.16
CA HIS A 153 26.16 -6.97 0.79
C HIS A 153 26.92 -6.41 2.00
N GLU A 154 27.38 -5.15 1.94
CA GLU A 154 28.06 -4.47 3.06
C GLU A 154 27.06 -3.77 4.01
N LEU A 155 25.76 -3.77 3.67
CA LEU A 155 24.71 -3.06 4.40
C LEU A 155 23.90 -4.01 5.28
N SER A 156 23.49 -3.52 6.45
CA SER A 156 22.46 -4.17 7.27
C SER A 156 21.09 -4.14 6.58
N GLY A 157 20.14 -4.97 7.03
CA GLY A 157 18.77 -4.99 6.49
C GLY A 157 18.08 -3.62 6.55
N GLY A 158 18.16 -2.94 7.69
CA GLY A 158 17.59 -1.60 7.84
C GLY A 158 18.26 -0.55 6.94
N MET A 159 19.58 -0.65 6.70
CA MET A 159 20.27 0.23 5.75
C MET A 159 19.82 -0.04 4.32
N LYS A 160 19.72 -1.31 3.90
CA LYS A 160 19.19 -1.68 2.57
C LYS A 160 17.78 -1.11 2.36
N GLN A 161 16.93 -1.25 3.36
CA GLN A 161 15.56 -0.72 3.27
C GLN A 161 15.54 0.79 3.12
N ARG A 162 16.35 1.52 3.87
CA ARG A 162 16.47 2.98 3.75
C ARG A 162 17.06 3.40 2.38
N VAL A 163 17.96 2.62 1.80
CA VAL A 163 18.43 2.82 0.41
C VAL A 163 17.27 2.65 -0.57
N CYS A 164 16.43 1.62 -0.42
CA CYS A 164 15.25 1.45 -1.27
C CYS A 164 14.26 2.63 -1.13
N VAL A 165 14.12 3.19 0.08
CA VAL A 165 13.35 4.43 0.28
C VAL A 165 13.99 5.59 -0.47
N ALA A 166 15.32 5.77 -0.38
CA ALA A 166 16.05 6.82 -1.11
C ALA A 166 15.86 6.72 -2.63
N ILE A 167 15.93 5.51 -3.19
CA ILE A 167 15.64 5.25 -4.61
C ILE A 167 14.21 5.67 -4.95
N ALA A 168 13.22 5.26 -4.15
CA ALA A 168 11.82 5.56 -4.42
C ALA A 168 11.49 7.05 -4.41
N ILE A 169 12.18 7.86 -3.59
CA ILE A 169 11.96 9.31 -3.49
C ILE A 169 12.91 10.15 -4.35
N ALA A 170 13.85 9.51 -5.08
CA ALA A 170 14.91 10.21 -5.82
C ALA A 170 14.40 11.27 -6.80
N MET A 171 13.25 11.02 -7.43
CA MET A 171 12.60 11.96 -8.35
C MET A 171 11.44 12.74 -7.72
N ARG A 172 11.31 12.74 -6.39
CA ARG A 172 10.27 13.48 -5.63
C ARG A 172 8.85 13.21 -6.16
N PRO A 173 8.38 11.96 -6.15
CA PRO A 173 7.05 11.59 -6.66
C PRO A 173 5.94 12.31 -5.89
N LYS A 174 4.75 12.42 -6.48
CA LYS A 174 3.54 12.94 -5.80
C LYS A 174 2.91 11.90 -4.88
N VAL A 175 2.98 10.63 -5.28
CA VAL A 175 2.41 9.50 -4.53
C VAL A 175 3.47 8.42 -4.35
N LEU A 176 3.63 7.96 -3.11
CA LEU A 176 4.47 6.82 -2.75
C LEU A 176 3.58 5.65 -2.30
N ILE A 177 3.75 4.51 -2.93
CA ILE A 177 3.17 3.25 -2.47
C ILE A 177 4.25 2.49 -1.70
N ALA A 178 3.99 2.13 -0.46
CA ALA A 178 4.92 1.33 0.35
C ALA A 178 4.23 0.00 0.72
N ASP A 179 4.64 -1.08 0.06
CA ASP A 179 4.06 -2.41 0.26
C ASP A 179 4.89 -3.21 1.26
N GLU A 180 4.37 -3.35 2.47
CA GLU A 180 5.02 -4.00 3.61
C GLU A 180 6.50 -3.57 3.78
N PRO A 181 6.80 -2.27 3.86
CA PRO A 181 8.18 -1.76 3.77
C PRO A 181 9.08 -2.21 4.90
N THR A 182 8.55 -2.84 5.93
CA THR A 182 9.31 -3.29 7.10
C THR A 182 9.29 -4.80 7.30
N SER A 183 8.73 -5.56 6.34
CA SER A 183 8.75 -7.02 6.39
C SER A 183 10.19 -7.54 6.44
N ALA A 184 10.42 -8.60 7.23
CA ALA A 184 11.73 -9.23 7.45
C ALA A 184 12.76 -8.38 8.25
N LEU A 185 12.33 -7.31 8.93
CA LEU A 185 13.14 -6.55 9.88
C LEU A 185 12.71 -6.88 11.32
N ASP A 186 13.63 -6.76 12.27
CA ASP A 186 13.28 -6.83 13.68
C ASP A 186 12.45 -5.61 14.12
N VAL A 187 11.72 -5.75 15.24
CA VAL A 187 10.73 -4.75 15.71
C VAL A 187 11.32 -3.35 15.91
N VAL A 188 12.58 -3.27 16.38
CA VAL A 188 13.24 -1.98 16.64
C VAL A 188 13.55 -1.28 15.33
N ILE A 189 14.13 -2.02 14.38
CA ILE A 189 14.47 -1.49 13.05
C ILE A 189 13.19 -1.18 12.23
N GLN A 190 12.15 -2.01 12.34
CA GLN A 190 10.85 -1.72 11.74
C GLN A 190 10.34 -0.33 12.15
N ARG A 191 10.35 -0.05 13.45
CA ARG A 191 9.91 1.24 13.98
C ARG A 191 10.73 2.40 13.41
N GLN A 192 12.06 2.29 13.43
CA GLN A 192 12.96 3.32 12.91
C GLN A 192 12.73 3.61 11.41
N VAL A 193 12.56 2.55 10.59
CA VAL A 193 12.28 2.71 9.15
C VAL A 193 10.91 3.36 8.94
N MET A 194 9.89 2.97 9.70
CA MET A 194 8.56 3.57 9.61
C MET A 194 8.55 5.04 10.03
N GLU A 195 9.27 5.39 11.10
CA GLU A 195 9.44 6.78 11.52
C GLU A 195 10.12 7.61 10.42
N THR A 196 11.16 7.05 9.77
CA THR A 196 11.82 7.69 8.63
C THR A 196 10.84 7.91 7.47
N ILE A 197 10.09 6.89 7.03
CA ILE A 197 9.13 6.99 5.92
C ILE A 197 8.01 8.01 6.24
N THR A 198 7.46 7.97 7.46
CA THR A 198 6.37 8.85 7.88
C THR A 198 6.82 10.32 7.94
N ARG A 199 8.02 10.57 8.48
CA ARG A 199 8.61 11.91 8.49
C ARG A 199 8.87 12.42 7.09
N LEU A 200 9.45 11.61 6.21
CA LEU A 200 9.68 11.96 4.81
C LEU A 200 8.38 12.34 4.09
N ALA A 201 7.32 11.55 4.28
CA ALA A 201 6.01 11.86 3.70
C ALA A 201 5.50 13.23 4.17
N GLN A 202 5.74 13.58 5.43
CA GLN A 202 5.35 14.87 6.00
C GLN A 202 6.23 16.03 5.47
N ASP A 203 7.57 15.88 5.52
CA ASP A 203 8.51 16.93 5.16
C ASP A 203 8.45 17.28 3.66
N MET A 204 8.19 16.27 2.81
CA MET A 204 8.06 16.43 1.36
C MET A 204 6.62 16.68 0.90
N ASN A 205 5.64 16.76 1.82
CA ASN A 205 4.20 16.81 1.52
C ASN A 205 3.77 15.70 0.55
N LEU A 206 4.30 14.52 0.73
CA LEU A 206 4.11 13.36 -0.12
C LEU A 206 2.82 12.64 0.26
N SER A 207 1.98 12.35 -0.71
CA SER A 207 0.82 11.48 -0.50
C SER A 207 1.29 10.03 -0.47
N MET A 208 0.76 9.21 0.45
CA MET A 208 1.25 7.85 0.64
C MET A 208 0.14 6.82 0.75
N VAL A 209 0.32 5.68 0.09
CA VAL A 209 -0.44 4.45 0.34
C VAL A 209 0.50 3.46 1.03
N LEU A 210 0.28 3.23 2.31
CA LEU A 210 1.05 2.30 3.12
C LEU A 210 0.28 0.99 3.27
N ILE A 211 0.84 -0.10 2.76
CA ILE A 211 0.23 -1.43 2.84
C ILE A 211 0.90 -2.23 3.95
N GLY A 212 0.09 -2.88 4.77
CA GLY A 212 0.60 -3.75 5.82
C GLY A 212 -0.49 -4.58 6.49
N HIS A 213 -0.05 -5.40 7.43
CA HIS A 213 -0.94 -6.25 8.23
C HIS A 213 -0.96 -5.86 9.72
N ASP A 214 -0.04 -5.02 10.17
CA ASP A 214 0.03 -4.53 11.55
C ASP A 214 -0.81 -3.25 11.71
N MET A 215 -2.03 -3.42 12.24
CA MET A 215 -2.97 -2.33 12.50
C MET A 215 -2.43 -1.31 13.52
N GLY A 216 -1.63 -1.76 14.51
CA GLY A 216 -1.07 -0.90 15.55
C GLY A 216 0.01 0.05 14.98
N LEU A 217 0.86 -0.47 14.11
CA LEU A 217 1.86 0.33 13.39
C LEU A 217 1.17 1.30 12.42
N MET A 218 0.13 0.84 11.73
CA MET A 218 -0.67 1.68 10.82
C MET A 218 -1.33 2.85 11.56
N ALA A 219 -1.92 2.60 12.73
CA ALA A 219 -2.58 3.63 13.53
C ALA A 219 -1.68 4.82 13.87
N GLN A 220 -0.38 4.60 13.98
CA GLN A 220 0.62 5.63 14.29
C GLN A 220 1.19 6.32 13.05
N SER A 221 1.04 5.72 11.87
CA SER A 221 1.76 6.10 10.65
C SER A 221 0.90 6.79 9.60
N VAL A 222 -0.44 6.63 9.65
CA VAL A 222 -1.33 7.10 8.60
C VAL A 222 -2.48 7.96 9.14
N ASP A 223 -3.14 8.70 8.25
CA ASP A 223 -4.26 9.59 8.58
C ASP A 223 -5.60 8.85 8.44
N ARG A 224 -5.73 8.01 7.42
CA ARG A 224 -6.92 7.21 7.10
C ARG A 224 -6.56 5.74 6.92
N LEU A 225 -7.52 4.86 7.18
CA LEU A 225 -7.38 3.42 6.93
C LEU A 225 -8.45 2.94 5.97
N ALA A 226 -8.00 2.13 5.00
CA ALA A 226 -8.83 1.37 4.09
C ALA A 226 -8.65 -0.13 4.43
N VAL A 227 -9.73 -0.79 4.76
CA VAL A 227 -9.76 -2.21 5.15
C VAL A 227 -10.22 -3.04 3.98
N MET A 228 -9.40 -3.98 3.54
CA MET A 228 -9.66 -4.83 2.39
C MET A 228 -9.84 -6.28 2.79
N TYR A 229 -10.89 -6.94 2.26
CA TYR A 229 -11.19 -8.34 2.50
C TYR A 229 -11.58 -9.04 1.21
N ALA A 230 -10.90 -10.15 0.90
CA ALA A 230 -11.18 -11.00 -0.26
C ALA A 230 -11.40 -10.22 -1.58
N GLY A 231 -10.48 -9.30 -1.89
CA GLY A 231 -10.49 -8.49 -3.11
C GLY A 231 -11.37 -7.25 -3.07
N ARG A 232 -12.14 -7.00 -2.01
CA ARG A 232 -13.09 -5.87 -1.92
C ARG A 232 -12.80 -4.96 -0.75
N MET A 233 -13.22 -3.69 -0.85
CA MET A 233 -13.21 -2.78 0.29
C MET A 233 -14.31 -3.15 1.28
N SER A 234 -13.95 -3.23 2.56
CA SER A 234 -14.87 -3.44 3.67
C SER A 234 -15.22 -2.13 4.36
N GLU A 235 -14.22 -1.30 4.67
CA GLU A 235 -14.40 -0.04 5.38
C GLU A 235 -13.29 0.95 5.04
N ILE A 236 -13.61 2.26 4.95
CA ILE A 236 -12.64 3.36 4.90
C ILE A 236 -13.09 4.43 5.90
N ALA A 237 -12.18 4.86 6.78
CA ALA A 237 -12.41 5.95 7.72
C ALA A 237 -11.10 6.61 8.14
N ASP A 238 -11.20 7.74 8.83
CA ASP A 238 -10.08 8.29 9.55
C ASP A 238 -9.64 7.30 10.64
N VAL A 239 -8.34 7.23 10.90
CA VAL A 239 -7.76 6.24 11.84
C VAL A 239 -8.45 6.30 13.20
N ARG A 240 -8.68 7.50 13.75
CA ARG A 240 -9.30 7.66 15.07
C ARG A 240 -10.71 7.11 15.12
N ASP A 241 -11.50 7.40 14.07
CA ASP A 241 -12.89 6.95 13.99
C ASP A 241 -12.97 5.44 13.81
N LEU A 242 -12.09 4.89 12.98
CA LEU A 242 -12.06 3.45 12.70
C LEU A 242 -11.68 2.64 13.95
N PHE A 243 -10.77 3.14 14.80
CA PHE A 243 -10.41 2.46 16.04
C PHE A 243 -11.41 2.69 17.16
N ALA A 244 -12.06 3.86 17.23
CA ALA A 244 -13.03 4.18 18.29
C ALA A 244 -14.40 3.48 18.07
N ASP A 245 -14.84 3.41 16.81
CA ASP A 245 -16.20 2.93 16.47
C ASP A 245 -16.19 2.29 15.06
N PRO A 246 -15.53 1.13 14.87
CA PRO A 246 -15.51 0.43 13.58
C PRO A 246 -16.91 -0.01 13.17
N LEU A 247 -17.25 0.16 11.89
CA LEU A 247 -18.58 -0.16 11.37
C LEU A 247 -18.66 -1.61 10.86
N HIS A 248 -17.67 -2.04 10.07
CA HIS A 248 -17.72 -3.37 9.46
C HIS A 248 -17.36 -4.47 10.49
N PRO A 249 -18.14 -5.56 10.62
CA PRO A 249 -17.83 -6.66 11.55
C PRO A 249 -16.43 -7.27 11.37
N TYR A 250 -15.88 -7.26 10.16
CA TYR A 250 -14.49 -7.68 9.92
C TYR A 250 -13.48 -6.70 10.53
N THR A 251 -13.71 -5.39 10.41
CA THR A 251 -12.85 -4.36 11.03
C THR A 251 -12.88 -4.48 12.54
N ILE A 252 -14.05 -4.73 13.13
CA ILE A 252 -14.19 -4.98 14.57
C ILE A 252 -13.32 -6.17 14.97
N ALA A 253 -13.45 -7.30 14.27
CA ALA A 253 -12.68 -8.49 14.57
C ALA A 253 -11.16 -8.31 14.39
N LEU A 254 -10.72 -7.51 13.39
CA LEU A 254 -9.32 -7.15 13.21
C LEU A 254 -8.77 -6.34 14.40
N ILE A 255 -9.53 -5.35 14.88
CA ILE A 255 -9.13 -4.51 16.01
C ILE A 255 -9.11 -5.32 17.31
N GLU A 256 -10.11 -6.17 17.54
CA GLU A 256 -10.19 -7.05 18.70
C GLU A 256 -9.07 -8.10 18.74
N SER A 257 -8.48 -8.44 17.60
CA SER A 257 -7.35 -9.37 17.50
C SER A 257 -5.99 -8.72 17.84
N LEU A 258 -5.94 -7.39 18.06
CA LEU A 258 -4.70 -6.70 18.41
C LEU A 258 -4.26 -7.03 19.84
N PRO A 259 -2.94 -7.19 20.07
CA PRO A 259 -2.41 -7.36 21.40
C PRO A 259 -2.57 -6.07 22.21
N ILE A 260 -3.36 -6.10 23.28
CA ILE A 260 -3.51 -4.99 24.22
C ILE A 260 -2.46 -5.16 25.32
N LEU A 261 -1.55 -4.19 25.45
CA LEU A 261 -0.56 -4.17 26.53
C LEU A 261 -1.26 -4.17 27.91
N GLY A 262 -0.93 -5.16 28.73
CA GLY A 262 -1.50 -5.30 30.08
C GLY A 262 -2.72 -6.21 30.19
N ASN A 263 -3.30 -6.65 29.10
CA ASN A 263 -4.40 -7.61 29.14
C ASN A 263 -3.89 -9.04 28.95
N ARG A 264 -3.93 -9.86 29.99
CA ARG A 264 -3.59 -11.30 29.93
C ARG A 264 -4.72 -12.15 29.32
N GLY A 265 -5.58 -11.52 28.50
CA GLY A 265 -6.68 -12.19 27.82
C GLY A 265 -6.21 -13.16 26.74
N VAL A 266 -7.03 -14.14 26.45
CA VAL A 266 -6.83 -15.09 25.34
C VAL A 266 -6.92 -14.29 24.04
N PHE A 267 -5.86 -14.28 23.24
CA PHE A 267 -5.89 -13.73 21.87
C PHE A 267 -6.99 -14.45 21.07
N LYS A 268 -8.01 -13.72 20.67
CA LYS A 268 -9.04 -14.22 19.79
C LYS A 268 -8.66 -13.86 18.35
N GLY A 269 -8.11 -14.82 17.64
CA GLY A 269 -7.99 -14.69 16.18
C GLY A 269 -9.39 -14.62 15.54
N ILE A 270 -9.47 -14.10 14.31
CA ILE A 270 -10.73 -14.10 13.56
C ILE A 270 -11.07 -15.55 13.20
N PRO A 271 -12.21 -16.09 13.69
CA PRO A 271 -12.53 -17.51 13.47
C PRO A 271 -12.78 -17.81 11.99
N GLY A 272 -12.53 -19.07 11.58
CA GLY A 272 -12.78 -19.55 10.24
C GLY A 272 -11.65 -19.20 9.25
N ILE A 273 -11.84 -19.59 7.99
CA ILE A 273 -10.87 -19.42 6.89
C ILE A 273 -11.44 -18.37 5.92
N PRO A 274 -10.60 -17.44 5.42
CA PRO A 274 -11.01 -16.52 4.35
C PRO A 274 -11.58 -17.29 3.14
N PRO A 275 -12.60 -16.76 2.45
CA PRO A 275 -13.15 -17.40 1.27
C PRO A 275 -12.10 -17.44 0.16
N SER A 276 -12.22 -18.44 -0.72
CA SER A 276 -11.44 -18.47 -1.94
C SER A 276 -11.77 -17.25 -2.81
N VAL A 277 -10.74 -16.57 -3.30
CA VAL A 277 -10.89 -15.53 -4.33
C VAL A 277 -11.12 -16.13 -5.74
N ILE A 278 -11.05 -17.45 -5.87
CA ILE A 278 -11.49 -18.19 -7.05
C ILE A 278 -12.98 -18.49 -6.83
N ASN A 279 -13.84 -17.92 -7.67
CA ASN A 279 -15.29 -18.05 -7.54
C ASN A 279 -15.80 -17.62 -6.15
N PRO A 280 -15.57 -16.37 -5.75
CA PRO A 280 -16.00 -15.87 -4.45
C PRO A 280 -17.53 -15.96 -4.32
N PRO A 281 -18.07 -16.02 -3.08
CA PRO A 281 -19.50 -16.04 -2.85
C PRO A 281 -20.19 -14.82 -3.48
N PRO A 282 -21.43 -14.93 -3.95
CA PRO A 282 -22.12 -13.83 -4.65
C PRO A 282 -22.46 -12.67 -3.72
N GLY A 283 -22.59 -12.93 -2.42
CA GLY A 283 -22.97 -11.94 -1.41
C GLY A 283 -21.75 -11.26 -0.74
N CYS A 284 -21.95 -10.93 0.55
CA CYS A 284 -20.88 -10.40 1.39
C CYS A 284 -19.76 -11.44 1.56
N PRO A 285 -18.51 -11.15 1.20
CA PRO A 285 -17.44 -12.14 1.31
C PRO A 285 -17.13 -12.55 2.76
N PHE A 286 -17.49 -11.73 3.74
CA PHE A 286 -17.27 -12.02 5.16
C PHE A 286 -18.42 -12.80 5.83
N HIS A 287 -19.54 -13.06 5.14
CA HIS A 287 -20.77 -13.63 5.75
C HIS A 287 -20.53 -14.92 6.54
N ASN A 288 -19.69 -15.84 6.07
CA ASN A 288 -19.40 -17.11 6.74
C ASN A 288 -18.65 -16.97 8.08
N ARG A 289 -17.99 -15.84 8.30
CA ARG A 289 -17.20 -15.52 9.51
C ARG A 289 -17.83 -14.40 10.33
N CYS A 290 -18.94 -13.84 9.85
CA CYS A 290 -19.56 -12.66 10.43
C CYS A 290 -20.46 -13.04 11.62
N PRO A 291 -20.20 -12.54 12.84
CA PRO A 291 -21.06 -12.80 14.00
C PRO A 291 -22.44 -12.11 13.89
N ARG A 292 -22.57 -11.16 12.93
CA ARG A 292 -23.82 -10.42 12.64
C ARG A 292 -24.38 -10.81 11.27
N ASN A 293 -24.12 -12.04 10.82
CA ASN A 293 -24.63 -12.52 9.53
C ASN A 293 -26.16 -12.50 9.50
N MET A 294 -26.72 -11.96 8.42
CA MET A 294 -28.14 -12.05 8.08
C MET A 294 -28.33 -13.11 7.00
N PRO A 295 -28.85 -14.32 7.36
CA PRO A 295 -28.87 -15.47 6.46
C PRO A 295 -29.61 -15.24 5.14
N ASP A 296 -30.64 -14.38 5.16
CA ASP A 296 -31.50 -14.14 3.99
C ASP A 296 -30.86 -13.20 2.96
N ILE A 297 -29.89 -12.37 3.35
CA ILE A 297 -29.31 -11.35 2.46
C ILE A 297 -27.80 -11.49 2.29
N CYS A 298 -27.03 -11.63 3.40
CA CYS A 298 -25.57 -11.58 3.34
C CYS A 298 -24.93 -12.65 2.45
N PRO A 299 -25.43 -13.91 2.37
CA PRO A 299 -24.86 -14.91 1.45
C PRO A 299 -25.16 -14.65 -0.03
N HIS A 300 -26.22 -13.90 -0.33
CA HIS A 300 -26.82 -13.83 -1.67
C HIS A 300 -26.57 -12.49 -2.37
N VAL A 301 -26.52 -11.41 -1.60
CA VAL A 301 -26.41 -10.04 -2.13
C VAL A 301 -25.12 -9.40 -1.62
N ALA A 302 -24.30 -8.88 -2.54
CA ALA A 302 -23.13 -8.11 -2.17
C ALA A 302 -23.55 -6.72 -1.62
N PRO A 303 -23.10 -6.34 -0.41
CA PRO A 303 -23.41 -5.01 0.11
C PRO A 303 -22.73 -3.94 -0.74
N PRO A 304 -23.44 -2.84 -1.07
CA PRO A 304 -22.83 -1.71 -1.78
C PRO A 304 -21.80 -1.02 -0.86
N PHE A 305 -20.67 -0.63 -1.42
CA PHE A 305 -19.71 0.22 -0.72
C PHE A 305 -20.20 1.67 -0.78
N LYS A 306 -20.66 2.20 0.34
CA LYS A 306 -21.30 3.51 0.44
C LYS A 306 -20.87 4.29 1.67
N GLU A 307 -21.03 5.60 1.61
CA GLU A 307 -20.84 6.46 2.77
C GLU A 307 -22.00 6.27 3.75
N ALA A 308 -21.70 5.67 4.90
CA ALA A 308 -22.67 5.43 5.96
C ALA A 308 -22.74 6.59 6.97
N ARG A 309 -21.63 7.31 7.13
CA ARG A 309 -21.51 8.52 7.96
C ARG A 309 -20.48 9.46 7.28
N PRO A 310 -20.50 10.76 7.53
CA PRO A 310 -19.56 11.68 6.88
C PRO A 310 -18.09 11.21 6.97
N GLY A 311 -17.45 11.05 5.81
CA GLY A 311 -16.08 10.55 5.67
C GLY A 311 -15.87 9.07 5.96
N ARG A 312 -16.93 8.29 6.29
CA ARG A 312 -16.86 6.88 6.67
C ARG A 312 -17.62 6.00 5.68
N TRP A 313 -16.90 5.20 4.96
CA TRP A 313 -17.43 4.32 3.91
C TRP A 313 -17.41 2.86 4.36
N VAL A 314 -18.48 2.12 4.11
CA VAL A 314 -18.59 0.72 4.52
C VAL A 314 -19.37 -0.10 3.51
N ALA A 315 -18.96 -1.37 3.33
CA ALA A 315 -19.69 -2.39 2.57
C ALA A 315 -20.36 -3.38 3.52
N CYS A 316 -21.46 -2.98 4.14
CA CYS A 316 -22.20 -3.83 5.08
C CYS A 316 -23.70 -3.54 5.02
N HIS A 317 -24.53 -4.60 5.04
CA HIS A 317 -26.00 -4.48 5.04
C HIS A 317 -26.59 -3.91 6.34
N LEU A 318 -25.78 -3.79 7.39
CA LEU A 318 -26.21 -3.14 8.65
C LEU A 318 -26.34 -1.60 8.51
N TYR A 319 -25.88 -1.03 7.42
CA TYR A 319 -25.87 0.41 7.19
C TYR A 319 -26.55 0.79 5.87
#